data_da181cf6ba2605d6f7b581470f60d4bb
#
_entry.id   da181cf6ba2605d6f7b581470f60d4bb
#
_cell.length_a   1.000
_cell.length_b   1.000
_cell.length_c   1.000
_cell.angle_alpha   90.00
_cell.angle_beta   90.00
_cell.angle_gamma   90.00
#
_symmetry.space_group_name_H-M   'P 1'
#
loop_
_entity.id
_entity.type
_entity.pdbx_description
1 polymer ?
#
loop_
_entity_poly.entity_id
_entity_poly.type
_entity_poly.pdbx_seq_one_letter_code
_entity_poly.pdbx_strand_id
1 'polypeptide(L)'
;KGLGDKGYKRMKKVFVHPFSKWLYRWLHPDIGMKLAQYLSVKNKLISGVEDVKFLGEDNEWLILYSKKKLETKHYNYLVFGHRHLPMILNVGKNSEYVNLGDWIGYFTYGVFDGEKFELKKYN
;
A
#
# COMPACT_ATOMS: atom_id res chain seq x y z
N LYS A 1 3.85 -2.73 0.61
CA LYS A 1 4.61 -3.60 -0.31
C LYS A 1 5.61 -4.35 0.53
N GLY A 2 5.29 -5.48 0.99
CA GLY A 2 6.26 -6.01 1.71
C GLY A 2 6.21 -7.36 2.32
N LEU A 3 5.43 -7.55 3.25
CA LEU A 3 5.45 -8.77 4.04
C LEU A 3 4.67 -9.89 3.35
N GLY A 4 5.24 -10.46 2.29
CA GLY A 4 4.66 -11.63 1.64
C GLY A 4 4.72 -11.65 0.12
N ASP A 5 4.87 -10.52 -0.55
CA ASP A 5 4.93 -10.48 -2.01
C ASP A 5 6.27 -11.02 -2.54
N LYS A 6 6.29 -12.32 -2.82
CA LYS A 6 7.46 -13.02 -3.38
C LYS A 6 7.80 -12.49 -4.78
N GLY A 7 6.80 -12.09 -5.56
CA GLY A 7 6.98 -11.52 -6.90
C GLY A 7 7.72 -10.19 -6.84
N TYR A 8 7.29 -9.28 -5.97
CA TYR A 8 7.97 -8.01 -5.75
C TYR A 8 9.43 -8.18 -5.28
N LYS A 9 9.67 -9.11 -4.36
CA LYS A 9 11.04 -9.39 -3.87
C LYS A 9 11.97 -9.87 -4.99
N ARG A 10 11.48 -10.74 -5.89
CA ARG A 10 12.24 -11.21 -7.07
C ARG A 10 12.49 -10.06 -8.03
N MET A 11 11.46 -9.30 -8.37
CA MET A 11 11.56 -8.14 -9.26
C MET A 11 12.53 -7.10 -8.71
N LYS A 12 12.45 -6.78 -7.41
CA LYS A 12 13.40 -5.87 -6.74
C LYS A 12 14.85 -6.35 -6.87
N LYS A 13 15.13 -7.66 -6.67
CA LYS A 13 16.48 -8.21 -6.85
C LYS A 13 17.01 -7.99 -8.26
N VAL A 14 16.17 -8.19 -9.28
CA VAL A 14 16.55 -7.96 -10.68
C VAL A 14 16.88 -6.49 -10.92
N PHE A 15 16.01 -5.57 -10.51
CA PHE A 15 16.21 -4.13 -10.76
C PHE A 15 17.38 -3.53 -9.97
N VAL A 16 17.69 -4.04 -8.80
CA VAL A 16 18.80 -3.54 -7.96
C VAL A 16 20.14 -4.16 -8.36
N HIS A 17 20.14 -5.23 -9.16
CA HIS A 17 21.36 -5.91 -9.58
C HIS A 17 22.29 -4.98 -10.39
N PRO A 18 23.61 -4.97 -10.13
CA PRO A 18 24.55 -4.07 -10.84
C PRO A 18 24.49 -4.20 -12.35
N PHE A 19 24.34 -5.42 -12.88
CA PHE A 19 24.19 -5.69 -14.32
C PHE A 19 22.94 -5.02 -14.90
N SER A 20 21.80 -5.10 -14.21
CA SER A 20 20.57 -4.45 -14.65
C SER A 20 20.71 -2.93 -14.65
N LYS A 21 21.38 -2.36 -13.66
CA LYS A 21 21.69 -0.93 -13.61
C LYS A 21 22.63 -0.51 -14.75
N TRP A 22 23.62 -1.33 -15.06
CA TRP A 22 24.52 -1.09 -16.19
C TRP A 22 23.77 -1.15 -17.51
N LEU A 23 22.95 -2.18 -17.74
CA LEU A 23 22.09 -2.31 -18.92
C LEU A 23 21.15 -1.12 -19.09
N TYR A 24 20.56 -0.64 -17.99
CA TYR A 24 19.65 0.51 -17.97
C TYR A 24 20.33 1.83 -18.39
N ARG A 25 21.64 1.97 -18.17
CA ARG A 25 22.42 3.13 -18.63
C ARG A 25 22.55 3.20 -20.16
N TRP A 26 22.48 2.07 -20.85
CA TRP A 26 22.55 1.98 -22.31
C TRP A 26 21.17 2.08 -22.97
N LEU A 27 20.10 1.99 -22.18
CA LEU A 27 18.76 2.11 -22.71
C LEU A 27 18.42 3.58 -22.96
N HIS A 28 18.04 3.90 -24.21
CA HIS A 28 17.62 5.26 -24.53
C HIS A 28 16.44 5.67 -23.65
N PRO A 29 16.41 6.90 -23.09
CA PRO A 29 15.38 7.35 -22.17
C PRO A 29 13.95 7.14 -22.68
N ASP A 30 13.70 7.41 -23.98
CA ASP A 30 12.37 7.25 -24.58
C ASP A 30 11.90 5.80 -24.59
N ILE A 31 12.81 4.84 -24.83
CA ILE A 31 12.51 3.41 -24.80
C ILE A 31 12.21 2.99 -23.35
N GLY A 32 13.01 3.48 -22.41
CA GLY A 32 12.81 3.26 -20.98
C GLY A 32 11.45 3.76 -20.50
N MET A 33 11.07 4.97 -20.89
CA MET A 33 9.77 5.56 -20.55
C MET A 33 8.61 4.80 -21.18
N LYS A 34 8.68 4.45 -22.47
CA LYS A 34 7.64 3.66 -23.14
C LYS A 34 7.45 2.29 -22.49
N LEU A 35 8.55 1.62 -22.14
CA LEU A 35 8.52 0.33 -21.44
C LEU A 35 7.91 0.45 -20.05
N ALA A 36 8.33 1.46 -19.28
CA ALA A 36 7.80 1.70 -17.96
C ALA A 36 6.31 2.03 -17.99
N GLN A 37 5.88 2.85 -18.95
CA GLN A 37 4.48 3.20 -19.15
C GLN A 37 3.64 1.97 -19.55
N TYR A 38 4.13 1.16 -20.47
CA TYR A 38 3.46 -0.10 -20.86
C TYR A 38 3.29 -1.06 -19.69
N LEU A 39 4.35 -1.26 -18.90
CA LEU A 39 4.31 -2.13 -17.71
C LEU A 39 3.39 -1.55 -16.61
N SER A 40 3.41 -0.24 -16.43
CA SER A 40 2.56 0.45 -15.45
C SER A 40 1.07 0.34 -15.80
N VAL A 41 0.71 0.59 -17.07
CA VAL A 41 -0.68 0.46 -17.53
C VAL A 41 -1.16 -0.99 -17.41
N LYS A 42 -0.34 -1.95 -17.81
CA LYS A 42 -0.68 -3.38 -17.67
C LYS A 42 -0.87 -3.79 -16.20
N ASN A 43 -0.01 -3.33 -15.30
CA ASN A 43 -0.17 -3.57 -13.86
C ASN A 43 -1.43 -2.90 -13.30
N LYS A 44 -1.73 -1.67 -13.73
CA LYS A 44 -2.93 -0.94 -13.28
C LYS A 44 -4.22 -1.62 -13.73
N LEU A 45 -4.25 -2.20 -14.94
CA LEU A 45 -5.38 -2.98 -15.44
C LEU A 45 -5.59 -4.28 -14.65
N ILE A 46 -4.52 -4.89 -14.14
CA ILE A 46 -4.59 -6.14 -13.38
C ILE A 46 -4.90 -5.87 -11.89
N SER A 47 -4.28 -4.86 -11.28
CA SER A 47 -4.35 -4.60 -9.84
C SER A 47 -5.36 -3.51 -9.45
N GLY A 48 -5.70 -2.60 -10.36
CA GLY A 48 -6.47 -1.39 -10.05
C GLY A 48 -7.92 -1.65 -9.63
N VAL A 49 -8.49 -2.78 -10.03
CA VAL A 49 -9.85 -3.19 -9.66
C VAL A 49 -9.87 -3.86 -8.27
N GLU A 50 -8.79 -4.52 -7.89
CA GLU A 50 -8.67 -5.19 -6.59
C GLU A 50 -8.33 -4.22 -5.46
N ASP A 51 -7.65 -3.10 -5.76
CA ASP A 51 -7.21 -2.14 -4.75
C ASP A 51 -8.36 -1.35 -4.10
N VAL A 52 -9.52 -1.29 -4.74
CA VAL A 52 -10.72 -0.59 -4.24
C VAL A 52 -11.70 -1.53 -3.55
N LYS A 53 -11.54 -2.86 -3.70
CA LYS A 53 -12.47 -3.83 -3.12
C LYS A 53 -11.97 -4.30 -1.75
N PHE A 54 -12.81 -4.17 -0.73
CA PHE A 54 -12.54 -4.78 0.56
C PHE A 54 -12.65 -6.31 0.47
N LEU A 55 -11.56 -6.99 0.76
CA LEU A 55 -11.45 -8.45 0.65
C LEU A 55 -11.87 -9.19 1.94
N GLY A 56 -12.29 -8.45 2.96
CA GLY A 56 -12.57 -8.97 4.28
C GLY A 56 -11.33 -8.96 5.20
N GLU A 57 -11.56 -8.91 6.50
CA GLU A 57 -10.48 -8.76 7.50
C GLU A 57 -9.42 -9.87 7.43
N ASP A 58 -9.83 -11.10 7.09
CA ASP A 58 -8.95 -12.26 7.05
C ASP A 58 -8.14 -12.35 5.74
N ASN A 59 -8.48 -11.57 4.74
CA ASN A 59 -7.80 -11.55 3.46
C ASN A 59 -7.02 -10.24 3.21
N GLU A 60 -7.25 -9.21 4.03
CA GLU A 60 -6.51 -7.95 3.95
C GLU A 60 -5.16 -8.07 4.65
N TRP A 61 -4.09 -8.18 3.85
CA TRP A 61 -2.73 -8.38 4.36
C TRP A 61 -2.24 -7.28 5.32
N LEU A 62 -2.73 -6.03 5.19
CA LEU A 62 -2.41 -4.95 6.13
C LEU A 62 -3.08 -5.16 7.48
N ILE A 63 -4.30 -5.69 7.49
CA ILE A 63 -5.01 -6.03 8.73
C ILE A 63 -4.32 -7.22 9.43
N LEU A 64 -3.98 -8.26 8.66
CA LEU A 64 -3.22 -9.40 9.19
C LEU A 64 -1.86 -8.98 9.74
N TYR A 65 -1.19 -8.06 9.04
CA TYR A 65 0.06 -7.47 9.53
C TYR A 65 -0.13 -6.71 10.83
N SER A 66 -1.21 -5.92 10.93
CA SER A 66 -1.56 -5.17 12.14
C SER A 66 -1.82 -6.10 13.33
N LYS A 67 -2.64 -7.13 13.13
CA LYS A 67 -2.90 -8.17 14.15
C LYS A 67 -1.59 -8.82 14.61
N LYS A 68 -0.72 -9.20 13.69
CA LYS A 68 0.60 -9.78 14.02
C LYS A 68 1.52 -8.81 14.75
N LYS A 69 1.47 -7.52 14.45
CA LYS A 69 2.26 -6.50 15.18
C LYS A 69 1.77 -6.33 16.62
N LEU A 70 0.46 -6.40 16.83
CA LEU A 70 -0.15 -6.30 18.16
C LEU A 70 0.19 -7.48 19.06
N GLU A 71 0.55 -8.65 18.52
CA GLU A 71 1.08 -9.78 19.30
C GLU A 71 2.40 -9.45 20.01
N THR A 72 3.20 -8.56 19.44
CA THR A 72 4.53 -8.22 19.97
C THR A 72 4.55 -6.91 20.75
N LYS A 73 3.71 -5.96 20.38
CA LYS A 73 3.65 -4.64 21.03
C LYS A 73 2.28 -4.03 20.83
N HIS A 74 1.74 -3.42 21.89
CA HIS A 74 0.49 -2.68 21.82
C HIS A 74 0.66 -1.33 21.11
N TYR A 75 -0.30 -1.00 20.24
CA TYR A 75 -0.45 0.29 19.57
C TYR A 75 -1.92 0.67 19.56
N ASN A 76 -2.24 1.90 19.92
CA ASN A 76 -3.63 2.39 19.89
C ASN A 76 -4.11 2.55 18.44
N TYR A 77 -3.24 3.07 17.57
CA TYR A 77 -3.55 3.30 16.17
C TYR A 77 -2.45 2.73 15.27
N LEU A 78 -2.85 1.98 14.24
CA LEU A 78 -1.99 1.53 13.15
C LEU A 78 -2.48 2.16 11.86
N VAL A 79 -1.79 3.23 11.44
CA VAL A 79 -2.20 4.07 10.32
C VAL A 79 -1.45 3.65 9.06
N PHE A 80 -2.19 3.43 7.99
CA PHE A 80 -1.68 2.98 6.70
C PHE A 80 -2.21 3.82 5.54
N GLY A 81 -1.46 3.85 4.47
CA GLY A 81 -1.90 4.22 3.14
C GLY A 81 -1.87 3.01 2.20
N HIS A 82 -1.72 3.25 0.92
CA HIS A 82 -1.53 2.28 -0.17
C HIS A 82 -2.81 1.59 -0.65
N ARG A 83 -3.69 1.13 0.24
CA ARG A 83 -5.05 0.74 -0.16
C ARG A 83 -5.86 2.01 -0.30
N HIS A 84 -6.39 2.25 -1.48
CA HIS A 84 -7.21 3.42 -1.79
C HIS A 84 -8.64 3.29 -1.24
N LEU A 85 -8.79 2.71 -0.05
CA LEU A 85 -10.07 2.44 0.58
C LEU A 85 -10.06 2.99 2.01
N PRO A 86 -10.70 4.15 2.26
CA PRO A 86 -10.72 4.75 3.59
C PRO A 86 -11.53 3.88 4.55
N MET A 87 -10.93 3.49 5.69
CA MET A 87 -11.61 2.71 6.70
C MET A 87 -10.94 2.81 8.07
N ILE A 88 -11.73 2.63 9.10
CA ILE A 88 -11.29 2.40 10.48
C ILE A 88 -11.90 1.07 10.94
N LEU A 89 -11.07 0.18 11.45
CA LEU A 89 -11.48 -1.13 11.95
C LEU A 89 -10.82 -1.41 13.30
N ASN A 90 -11.57 -1.96 14.24
CA ASN A 90 -11.01 -2.46 15.48
C ASN A 90 -10.27 -3.80 15.20
N VAL A 91 -8.98 -3.85 15.51
CA VAL A 91 -8.13 -5.04 15.24
C VAL A 91 -7.58 -5.67 16.52
N GLY A 92 -7.95 -5.15 17.68
CA GLY A 92 -7.51 -5.67 18.97
C GLY A 92 -8.09 -4.89 20.14
N LYS A 93 -7.67 -5.23 21.34
CA LYS A 93 -8.11 -4.58 22.57
C LYS A 93 -7.58 -3.14 22.59
N ASN A 94 -8.44 -2.15 22.39
CA ASN A 94 -8.10 -0.73 22.28
C ASN A 94 -7.07 -0.43 21.16
N SER A 95 -7.20 -1.12 20.02
CA SER A 95 -6.31 -0.96 18.88
C SER A 95 -7.10 -0.83 17.59
N GLU A 96 -6.87 0.24 16.86
CA GLU A 96 -7.57 0.53 15.59
C GLU A 96 -6.61 0.48 14.41
N TYR A 97 -7.03 -0.22 13.38
CA TYR A 97 -6.46 -0.16 12.04
C TYR A 97 -7.11 1.01 11.30
N VAL A 98 -6.31 1.89 10.74
CA VAL A 98 -6.77 3.03 9.96
C VAL A 98 -6.14 2.99 8.59
N ASN A 99 -6.94 3.01 7.53
CA ASN A 99 -6.48 3.30 6.18
C ASN A 99 -6.99 4.67 5.76
N LEU A 100 -6.04 5.54 5.36
CA LEU A 100 -6.35 6.94 5.06
C LEU A 100 -7.13 7.12 3.75
N GLY A 101 -7.18 6.09 2.89
CA GLY A 101 -7.78 6.23 1.56
C GLY A 101 -6.86 6.95 0.58
N ASP A 102 -7.42 7.81 -0.24
CA ASP A 102 -6.71 8.56 -1.27
C ASP A 102 -7.23 10.00 -1.45
N TRP A 103 -6.44 10.78 -2.20
CA TRP A 103 -6.81 12.13 -2.66
C TRP A 103 -7.26 12.16 -4.13
N ILE A 104 -7.65 11.03 -4.71
CA ILE A 104 -8.07 10.90 -6.10
C ILE A 104 -9.58 10.71 -6.21
N GLY A 105 -10.15 9.82 -5.37
CA GLY A 105 -11.56 9.48 -5.41
C GLY A 105 -12.30 9.77 -4.11
N TYR A 106 -11.65 9.54 -2.97
CA TYR A 106 -12.29 9.67 -1.66
C TYR A 106 -12.03 11.02 -0.99
N PHE A 107 -10.89 11.67 -1.27
CA PHE A 107 -10.46 12.93 -0.65
C PHE A 107 -10.47 12.86 0.89
N THR A 108 -9.95 11.77 1.43
CA THR A 108 -9.97 11.51 2.88
C THR A 108 -8.62 11.77 3.53
N TYR A 109 -8.65 12.23 4.77
CA TYR A 109 -7.48 12.51 5.58
C TYR A 109 -7.73 12.14 7.04
N GLY A 110 -6.65 11.85 7.77
CA GLY A 110 -6.71 11.55 9.20
C GLY A 110 -6.41 12.78 10.05
N VAL A 111 -7.13 12.94 11.14
CA VAL A 111 -6.89 13.96 12.17
C VAL A 111 -6.71 13.26 13.51
N PHE A 112 -5.63 13.58 14.21
CA PHE A 112 -5.37 13.12 15.56
C PHE A 112 -5.30 14.32 16.48
N ASP A 113 -6.15 14.38 17.50
CA ASP A 113 -6.24 15.51 18.45
C ASP A 113 -5.37 15.31 19.71
N GLY A 114 -4.65 14.19 19.79
CA GLY A 114 -3.86 13.78 20.95
C GLY A 114 -4.50 12.65 21.74
N GLU A 115 -5.79 12.43 21.59
CA GLU A 115 -6.55 11.36 22.27
C GLU A 115 -7.23 10.44 21.26
N LYS A 116 -7.89 11.01 20.25
CA LYS A 116 -8.72 10.29 19.27
C LYS A 116 -8.23 10.50 17.87
N PHE A 117 -8.29 9.45 17.07
CA PHE A 117 -8.04 9.49 15.63
C PHE A 117 -9.38 9.49 14.86
N GLU A 118 -9.54 10.45 13.96
CA GLU A 118 -10.72 10.57 13.10
C GLU A 118 -10.31 10.58 11.62
N LEU A 119 -11.10 9.89 10.81
CA LEU A 119 -10.99 9.94 9.36
C LEU A 119 -12.02 10.93 8.83
N LYS A 120 -11.57 11.98 8.17
CA LYS A 120 -12.43 13.06 7.63
C LYS A 120 -12.35 13.09 6.12
N LYS A 121 -13.44 13.55 5.50
CA LYS A 121 -13.49 13.80 4.07
C LYS A 121 -13.39 15.30 3.82
N TYR A 122 -12.57 15.67 2.86
CA TYR A 122 -12.52 17.03 2.34
C TYR A 122 -13.70 17.25 1.38
N ASN A 123 -14.46 18.30 1.62
CA ASN A 123 -15.60 18.73 0.78
C ASN A 123 -15.21 19.92 -0.07
#